data_9dab35b39402a08abc8dcaf827dc97a8
#
_entry.id   9dab35b39402a08abc8dcaf827dc97a8
#
_cell.length_a   1.000
_cell.length_b   1.000
_cell.length_c   1.000
_cell.angle_alpha   90.00
_cell.angle_beta   90.00
_cell.angle_gamma   90.00
#
_symmetry.space_group_name_H-M   'P 1'
#
loop_
_entity.id
_entity.type
_entity.pdbx_description
1 polymer ?
#
loop_
_entity_poly.entity_id
_entity_poly.type
_entity_poly.pdbx_seq_one_letter_code
_entity_poly.pdbx_strand_id
1 'polypeptide(L)'
;MKFSLCMIVKNEEAVLNRCLESMASAMDEIIIVDTGSTDATKKIATAYTDQIYDFAWTGNFAEARNYAASKATGDYIYTADADEYLEPEELQKLLQLKKVLLPEVEIVQMLYCTPPELSTVYNFAEEYRPKLYKRLRSFTWIDPIHETLRLEPVVFDS
;
A
#
# COMPACT_ATOMS: atom_id res chain seq x y z
N MET A 1 -10.53 10.96 -8.77
CA MET A 1 -10.22 9.53 -8.69
C MET A 1 -10.36 9.04 -7.25
N LYS A 2 -10.87 7.84 -7.08
CA LYS A 2 -10.99 7.23 -5.75
C LYS A 2 -9.83 6.28 -5.50
N PHE A 3 -9.18 6.43 -4.37
CA PHE A 3 -8.06 5.61 -3.96
C PHE A 3 -8.45 4.67 -2.83
N SER A 4 -8.12 3.39 -3.00
CA SER A 4 -8.25 2.37 -1.96
C SER A 4 -6.86 2.06 -1.41
N LEU A 5 -6.65 2.28 -0.12
CA LEU A 5 -5.42 1.86 0.56
C LEU A 5 -5.56 0.40 0.93
N CYS A 6 -4.62 -0.43 0.50
CA CYS A 6 -4.56 -1.85 0.86
C CYS A 6 -3.28 -2.12 1.63
N MET A 7 -3.41 -2.66 2.83
CA MET A 7 -2.28 -2.96 3.71
C MET A 7 -2.35 -4.38 4.24
N ILE A 8 -1.19 -4.99 4.39
CA ILE A 8 -1.02 -6.25 5.11
C ILE A 8 -0.27 -5.92 6.39
N VAL A 9 -0.80 -6.36 7.54
CA VAL A 9 -0.21 -6.02 8.83
C VAL A 9 -0.07 -7.26 9.72
N LYS A 10 0.96 -7.26 10.56
CA LYS A 10 1.14 -8.24 11.62
C LYS A 10 2.02 -7.63 12.70
N ASN A 11 1.46 -7.45 13.91
CA ASN A 11 2.21 -6.91 15.06
C ASN A 11 2.90 -5.58 14.75
N GLU A 12 2.12 -4.62 14.25
CA GLU A 12 2.61 -3.30 13.84
C GLU A 12 2.08 -2.17 14.75
N GLU A 13 1.75 -2.48 16.01
CA GLU A 13 1.14 -1.49 16.92
C GLU A 13 2.01 -0.25 17.14
N ALA A 14 3.35 -0.38 17.01
CA ALA A 14 4.26 0.75 17.26
C ALA A 14 4.21 1.81 16.14
N VAL A 15 3.86 1.43 14.92
CA VAL A 15 3.99 2.30 13.73
C VAL A 15 2.70 2.50 12.94
N LEU A 16 1.72 1.62 13.09
CA LEU A 16 0.52 1.64 12.25
C LEU A 16 -0.24 2.96 12.33
N ASN A 17 -0.40 3.54 13.52
CA ASN A 17 -1.12 4.79 13.68
C ASN A 17 -0.44 5.92 12.91
N ARG A 18 0.89 6.00 12.97
CA ARG A 18 1.65 7.01 12.24
C ARG A 18 1.42 6.88 10.73
N CYS A 19 1.47 5.65 10.23
CA CYS A 19 1.22 5.38 8.80
C CYS A 19 -0.18 5.87 8.40
N LEU A 20 -1.21 5.41 9.08
CA LEU A 20 -2.59 5.72 8.72
C LEU A 20 -2.91 7.20 8.90
N GLU A 21 -2.45 7.82 10.00
CA GLU A 21 -2.66 9.24 10.22
C GLU A 21 -2.05 10.09 9.10
N SER A 22 -0.88 9.68 8.60
CA SER A 22 -0.16 10.45 7.59
C SER A 22 -0.82 10.43 6.21
N MET A 23 -1.63 9.43 5.89
CA MET A 23 -2.16 9.25 4.53
C MET A 23 -3.67 9.06 4.42
N ALA A 24 -4.38 8.90 5.53
CA ALA A 24 -5.81 8.60 5.51
C ALA A 24 -6.64 9.64 4.77
N SER A 25 -6.27 10.92 4.84
CA SER A 25 -7.04 11.99 4.18
C SER A 25 -7.02 11.90 2.65
N ALA A 26 -6.05 11.20 2.07
CA ALA A 26 -5.97 10.98 0.62
C ALA A 26 -6.71 9.71 0.19
N MET A 27 -7.16 8.89 1.12
CA MET A 27 -7.78 7.60 0.82
C MET A 27 -9.30 7.69 0.93
N ASP A 28 -9.99 7.11 -0.04
CA ASP A 28 -11.46 7.00 -0.02
C ASP A 28 -11.91 5.71 0.65
N GLU A 29 -11.03 4.73 0.69
CA GLU A 29 -11.28 3.42 1.28
C GLU A 29 -9.98 2.91 1.89
N ILE A 30 -10.07 2.29 3.07
CA ILE A 30 -8.89 1.68 3.73
C ILE A 30 -9.23 0.22 4.03
N ILE A 31 -8.39 -0.68 3.51
CA ILE A 31 -8.53 -2.13 3.67
C ILE A 31 -7.30 -2.64 4.40
N ILE A 32 -7.51 -3.25 5.55
CA ILE A 32 -6.45 -3.82 6.37
C ILE A 32 -6.61 -5.34 6.39
N VAL A 33 -5.57 -6.05 6.00
CA VAL A 33 -5.51 -7.51 6.08
C VAL A 33 -4.52 -7.88 7.17
N ASP A 34 -5.03 -8.50 8.22
CA ASP A 34 -4.24 -8.92 9.38
C ASP A 34 -3.87 -10.39 9.24
N THR A 35 -2.58 -10.69 9.32
CA THR A 35 -2.07 -12.04 9.12
C THR A 35 -1.73 -12.75 10.43
N GLY A 36 -2.30 -12.32 11.54
CA GLY A 36 -2.16 -12.99 12.82
C GLY A 36 -1.55 -12.15 13.92
N SER A 37 -1.93 -10.86 14.01
CA SER A 37 -1.45 -10.00 15.09
C SER A 37 -1.93 -10.47 16.46
N THR A 38 -1.05 -10.40 17.44
CA THR A 38 -1.31 -10.72 18.85
C THR A 38 -1.28 -9.48 19.73
N ASP A 39 -0.97 -8.32 19.15
CA ASP A 39 -0.89 -7.03 19.84
C ASP A 39 -2.11 -6.14 19.54
N ALA A 40 -2.01 -4.84 19.75
CA ALA A 40 -3.10 -3.89 19.53
C ALA A 40 -3.26 -3.42 18.07
N THR A 41 -2.59 -4.07 17.11
CA THR A 41 -2.63 -3.67 15.69
C THR A 41 -4.05 -3.53 15.16
N LYS A 42 -4.90 -4.54 15.35
CA LYS A 42 -6.28 -4.52 14.85
C LYS A 42 -7.10 -3.42 15.51
N LYS A 43 -6.89 -3.19 16.80
CA LYS A 43 -7.58 -2.15 17.54
C LYS A 43 -7.23 -0.76 17.00
N ILE A 44 -5.94 -0.52 16.70
CA ILE A 44 -5.49 0.74 16.11
C ILE A 44 -6.16 0.95 14.75
N ALA A 45 -6.22 -0.10 13.93
CA ALA A 45 -6.86 -0.02 12.61
C ALA A 45 -8.33 0.36 12.67
N THR A 46 -9.06 -0.03 13.72
CA THR A 46 -10.49 0.28 13.86
C THR A 46 -10.78 1.78 13.97
N ALA A 47 -9.80 2.59 14.33
CA ALA A 47 -9.96 4.04 14.36
C ALA A 47 -10.06 4.66 12.96
N TYR A 48 -9.66 3.93 11.91
CA TYR A 48 -9.59 4.44 10.54
C TYR A 48 -10.54 3.73 9.59
N THR A 49 -10.87 2.47 9.85
CA THR A 49 -11.71 1.68 8.96
C THR A 49 -12.39 0.54 9.72
N ASP A 50 -13.52 0.07 9.20
CA ASP A 50 -14.16 -1.17 9.63
C ASP A 50 -13.85 -2.33 8.69
N GLN A 51 -13.13 -2.07 7.58
CA GLN A 51 -12.73 -3.10 6.62
C GLN A 51 -11.42 -3.74 7.05
N ILE A 52 -11.50 -4.58 8.08
CA ILE A 52 -10.36 -5.31 8.64
C ILE A 52 -10.65 -6.79 8.48
N TYR A 53 -9.78 -7.47 7.74
CA TYR A 53 -9.94 -8.88 7.40
C TYR A 53 -8.80 -9.70 7.99
N ASP A 54 -9.14 -10.86 8.53
CA ASP A 54 -8.14 -11.84 8.96
C ASP A 54 -7.79 -12.75 7.78
N PHE A 55 -6.49 -12.98 7.59
CA PHE A 55 -5.98 -13.85 6.54
C PHE A 55 -4.92 -14.75 7.14
N ALA A 56 -5.14 -16.06 7.09
CA ALA A 56 -4.17 -17.02 7.62
C ALA A 56 -2.85 -16.92 6.87
N TRP A 57 -1.76 -16.74 7.61
CA TRP A 57 -0.44 -16.61 7.01
C TRP A 57 -0.02 -17.90 6.31
N THR A 58 0.23 -17.82 5.01
CA THR A 58 0.60 -18.96 4.16
C THR A 58 2.09 -18.99 3.82
N GLY A 59 2.87 -18.02 4.32
CA GLY A 59 4.25 -17.84 3.92
C GLY A 59 4.42 -17.07 2.60
N ASN A 60 3.33 -16.56 2.04
CA ASN A 60 3.32 -15.90 0.73
C ASN A 60 2.69 -14.51 0.83
N PHE A 61 3.53 -13.47 0.77
CA PHE A 61 3.08 -12.07 0.81
C PHE A 61 2.20 -11.72 -0.38
N ALA A 62 2.49 -12.27 -1.56
CA ALA A 62 1.71 -11.99 -2.75
C ALA A 62 0.26 -12.45 -2.61
N GLU A 63 0.01 -13.60 -1.98
CA GLU A 63 -1.35 -14.06 -1.73
C GLU A 63 -2.12 -13.11 -0.82
N ALA A 64 -1.49 -12.63 0.24
CA ALA A 64 -2.11 -11.67 1.15
C ALA A 64 -2.39 -10.33 0.46
N ARG A 65 -1.48 -9.84 -0.39
CA ARG A 65 -1.70 -8.61 -1.14
C ARG A 65 -2.82 -8.77 -2.16
N ASN A 66 -2.89 -9.89 -2.85
CA ASN A 66 -3.98 -10.17 -3.80
C ASN A 66 -5.33 -10.26 -3.08
N TYR A 67 -5.34 -10.85 -1.90
CA TYR A 67 -6.56 -10.90 -1.08
C TYR A 67 -7.02 -9.49 -0.71
N ALA A 68 -6.11 -8.64 -0.24
CA ALA A 68 -6.44 -7.25 0.08
C ALA A 68 -6.98 -6.51 -1.14
N ALA A 69 -6.31 -6.66 -2.28
CA ALA A 69 -6.73 -6.03 -3.54
C ALA A 69 -8.13 -6.49 -3.97
N SER A 70 -8.50 -7.74 -3.71
CA SER A 70 -9.82 -8.27 -4.06
C SER A 70 -10.96 -7.57 -3.32
N LYS A 71 -10.67 -6.90 -2.22
CA LYS A 71 -11.66 -6.15 -1.42
C LYS A 71 -11.79 -4.69 -1.85
N ALA A 72 -10.87 -4.19 -2.65
CA ALA A 72 -10.84 -2.78 -3.04
C ALA A 72 -11.93 -2.44 -4.06
N THR A 73 -12.52 -1.26 -3.93
CA THR A 73 -13.57 -0.76 -4.83
C THR A 73 -13.21 0.57 -5.49
N GLY A 74 -12.10 1.20 -5.12
CA GLY A 74 -11.66 2.46 -5.71
C GLY A 74 -11.17 2.32 -7.15
N ASP A 75 -10.87 3.44 -7.78
CA ASP A 75 -10.33 3.45 -9.15
C ASP A 75 -8.89 2.98 -9.17
N TYR A 76 -8.14 3.32 -8.14
CA TYR A 76 -6.73 2.95 -7.95
C TYR A 76 -6.53 2.34 -6.58
N ILE A 77 -5.57 1.42 -6.50
CA ILE A 77 -5.13 0.82 -5.24
C ILE A 77 -3.78 1.43 -4.87
N TYR A 78 -3.69 1.96 -3.65
CA TYR A 78 -2.44 2.43 -3.07
C TYR A 78 -1.95 1.37 -2.08
N THR A 79 -0.70 0.97 -2.20
CA THR A 79 -0.10 -0.02 -1.30
C THR A 79 0.90 0.64 -0.36
N ALA A 80 0.84 0.30 0.91
CA ALA A 80 1.77 0.80 1.91
C ALA A 80 2.08 -0.28 2.92
N ASP A 81 3.29 -0.27 3.44
CA ASP A 81 3.66 -1.06 4.60
C ASP A 81 3.45 -0.22 5.86
N ALA A 82 3.19 -0.88 7.00
CA ALA A 82 2.81 -0.16 8.22
C ALA A 82 3.90 0.77 8.76
N ASP A 83 5.16 0.53 8.43
CA ASP A 83 6.29 1.39 8.83
C ASP A 83 6.49 2.59 7.91
N GLU A 84 5.74 2.68 6.83
CA GLU A 84 5.79 3.82 5.92
C GLU A 84 4.93 4.97 6.44
N TYR A 85 5.30 6.19 6.10
CA TYR A 85 4.48 7.37 6.38
C TYR A 85 4.78 8.45 5.36
N LEU A 86 3.82 9.35 5.17
CA LEU A 86 3.98 10.51 4.30
C LEU A 86 4.27 11.76 5.14
N GLU A 87 5.28 12.51 4.72
CA GLU A 87 5.46 13.85 5.26
C GLU A 87 4.33 14.76 4.76
N PRO A 88 4.00 15.86 5.46
CA PRO A 88 2.91 16.74 5.04
C PRO A 88 3.02 17.22 3.59
N GLU A 89 4.23 17.50 3.13
CA GLU A 89 4.48 17.94 1.75
C GLU A 89 4.18 16.82 0.75
N GLU A 90 4.53 15.58 1.10
CA GLU A 90 4.27 14.41 0.26
C GLU A 90 2.77 14.11 0.19
N LEU A 91 2.06 14.28 1.30
CA LEU A 91 0.61 14.15 1.32
C LEU A 91 -0.05 15.15 0.38
N GLN A 92 0.42 16.40 0.37
CA GLN A 92 -0.10 17.40 -0.54
C GLN A 92 0.15 17.03 -2.01
N LYS A 93 1.31 16.47 -2.31
CA LYS A 93 1.61 15.97 -3.66
C LYS A 93 0.69 14.83 -4.07
N LEU A 94 0.39 13.92 -3.15
CA LEU A 94 -0.53 12.81 -3.41
C LEU A 94 -1.95 13.31 -3.65
N LEU A 95 -2.42 14.27 -2.86
CA LEU A 95 -3.72 14.90 -3.04
C LEU A 95 -3.80 15.63 -4.38
N GLN A 96 -2.74 16.30 -4.79
CA GLN A 96 -2.67 16.96 -6.09
C GLN A 96 -2.70 15.94 -7.23
N LEU A 97 -1.93 14.87 -7.11
CA LEU A 97 -1.95 13.77 -8.08
C LEU A 97 -3.37 13.22 -8.25
N LYS A 98 -4.07 13.04 -7.15
CA LYS A 98 -5.44 12.52 -7.16
C LYS A 98 -6.39 13.37 -8.01
N LYS A 99 -6.18 14.70 -8.03
CA LYS A 99 -6.98 15.63 -8.81
C LYS A 99 -6.67 15.59 -10.29
N VAL A 100 -5.41 15.33 -10.67
CA VAL A 100 -4.95 15.45 -12.06
C VAL A 100 -4.69 14.11 -12.74
N LEU A 101 -4.82 13.00 -12.00
CA LEU A 101 -4.53 11.68 -12.52
C LEU A 101 -5.48 11.32 -13.66
N LEU A 102 -4.90 10.98 -14.81
CA LEU A 102 -5.66 10.60 -16.00
C LEU A 102 -5.98 9.11 -16.00
N PRO A 103 -7.15 8.70 -16.51
CA PRO A 103 -7.53 7.28 -16.55
C PRO A 103 -6.59 6.38 -17.33
N GLU A 104 -5.79 6.95 -18.24
CA GLU A 104 -4.81 6.22 -19.04
C GLU A 104 -3.59 5.78 -18.24
N VAL A 105 -3.33 6.41 -17.09
CA VAL A 105 -2.21 6.04 -16.23
C VAL A 105 -2.57 4.75 -15.49
N GLU A 106 -1.73 3.74 -15.62
CA GLU A 106 -2.00 2.43 -15.02
C GLU A 106 -1.21 2.18 -13.74
N ILE A 107 0.04 2.63 -13.70
CA ILE A 107 0.91 2.47 -12.53
C ILE A 107 1.60 3.80 -12.24
N VAL A 108 1.63 4.19 -10.99
CA VAL A 108 2.43 5.32 -10.52
C VAL A 108 3.50 4.79 -9.58
N GLN A 109 4.75 4.99 -9.96
CA GLN A 109 5.88 4.69 -9.10
C GLN A 109 6.23 5.92 -8.28
N MET A 110 6.47 5.72 -7.01
CA MET A 110 6.81 6.80 -6.09
C MET A 110 8.18 6.56 -5.48
N LEU A 111 8.88 7.65 -5.20
CA LEU A 111 10.19 7.59 -4.58
C LEU A 111 10.04 7.15 -3.12
N TYR A 112 10.69 6.06 -2.79
CA TYR A 112 10.74 5.55 -1.43
C TYR A 112 12.09 5.94 -0.82
N CYS A 113 12.05 6.66 0.31
CA CYS A 113 13.25 7.15 0.97
C CYS A 113 13.48 6.39 2.28
N THR A 114 14.69 5.85 2.42
CA THR A 114 15.13 5.22 3.68
C THR A 114 15.87 6.27 4.49
N PRO A 115 15.57 6.43 5.80
CA PRO A 115 16.32 7.34 6.65
C PRO A 115 17.83 7.04 6.60
N PRO A 116 18.71 8.05 6.58
CA PRO A 116 20.15 7.85 6.45
C PRO A 116 20.75 6.89 7.48
N GLU A 117 20.23 6.88 8.70
CA GLU A 117 20.69 6.02 9.78
C GLU A 117 20.38 4.54 9.55
N LEU A 118 19.45 4.22 8.63
CA LEU A 118 19.09 2.86 8.27
C LEU A 118 19.70 2.43 6.94
N SER A 119 20.38 3.33 6.23
CA SER A 119 21.01 3.04 4.95
C SER A 119 22.30 2.26 5.14
N THR A 120 22.51 1.26 4.30
CA THR A 120 23.72 0.45 4.27
C THR A 120 24.25 0.38 2.83
N VAL A 121 25.40 -0.30 2.65
CA VAL A 121 25.95 -0.52 1.31
C VAL A 121 25.03 -1.37 0.42
N TYR A 122 24.10 -2.09 1.02
CA TYR A 122 23.15 -2.95 0.30
C TYR A 122 21.74 -2.34 0.21
N ASN A 123 21.47 -1.25 0.93
CA ASN A 123 20.21 -0.53 0.89
C ASN A 123 20.42 0.85 0.29
N PHE A 124 19.65 1.15 -0.75
CA PHE A 124 19.66 2.48 -1.33
C PHE A 124 18.82 3.41 -0.45
N ALA A 125 19.31 4.64 -0.24
CA ALA A 125 18.56 5.66 0.50
C ALA A 125 17.26 6.04 -0.21
N GLU A 126 17.23 5.90 -1.55
CA GLU A 126 16.08 6.23 -2.38
C GLU A 126 15.89 5.17 -3.45
N GLU A 127 14.64 4.76 -3.67
CA GLU A 127 14.28 3.88 -4.79
C GLU A 127 12.83 4.15 -5.21
N TYR A 128 12.52 3.92 -6.47
CA TYR A 128 11.15 4.01 -6.96
C TYR A 128 10.44 2.67 -6.76
N ARG A 129 9.23 2.75 -6.23
CA ARG A 129 8.37 1.58 -6.04
C ARG A 129 6.99 1.84 -6.64
N PRO A 130 6.34 0.82 -7.23
CA PRO A 130 4.96 0.95 -7.67
C PRO A 130 4.05 1.01 -6.44
N LYS A 131 3.51 2.19 -6.14
CA LYS A 131 2.68 2.41 -4.97
C LYS A 131 1.20 2.51 -5.31
N LEU A 132 0.89 2.94 -6.52
CA LEU A 132 -0.48 3.18 -6.97
C LEU A 132 -0.69 2.48 -8.31
N TYR A 133 -1.76 1.68 -8.41
CA TYR A 133 -2.08 1.02 -9.67
C TYR A 133 -3.59 0.95 -9.90
N LYS A 134 -3.98 0.90 -11.17
CA LYS A 134 -5.38 0.92 -11.57
C LYS A 134 -6.06 -0.40 -11.24
N ARG A 135 -7.16 -0.35 -10.46
CA ARG A 135 -7.84 -1.54 -9.97
C ARG A 135 -8.46 -2.41 -11.07
N LEU A 136 -9.00 -1.79 -12.10
CA LEU A 136 -9.72 -2.52 -13.16
C LEU A 136 -8.82 -3.22 -14.18
N ARG A 137 -7.50 -3.15 -14.00
CA ARG A 137 -6.55 -3.92 -14.81
C ARG A 137 -6.20 -5.22 -14.09
N SER A 138 -5.78 -6.20 -14.86
CA SER A 138 -5.45 -7.52 -14.32
C SER A 138 -4.05 -7.55 -13.71
N PHE A 139 -3.86 -6.74 -12.66
CA PHE A 139 -2.62 -6.76 -11.88
C PHE A 139 -2.71 -7.82 -10.81
N THR A 140 -1.66 -8.62 -10.67
CA THR A 140 -1.53 -9.59 -9.59
C THR A 140 -0.15 -9.48 -8.97
N TRP A 141 -0.08 -9.69 -7.67
CA TRP A 141 1.19 -9.79 -6.98
C TRP A 141 1.74 -11.20 -7.15
N ILE A 142 3.02 -11.30 -7.44
CA ILE A 142 3.74 -12.56 -7.59
C ILE A 142 4.97 -12.54 -6.70
N ASP A 143 5.57 -13.69 -6.48
CA ASP A 143 6.69 -13.94 -5.58
C ASP A 143 6.31 -13.85 -4.09
N PRO A 144 6.63 -14.89 -3.32
CA PRO A 144 6.17 -15.00 -1.93
C PRO A 144 6.90 -14.09 -0.94
N ILE A 145 8.12 -13.63 -1.24
CA ILE A 145 8.93 -12.84 -0.30
C ILE A 145 9.23 -11.45 -0.86
N HIS A 146 9.71 -11.38 -2.09
CA HIS A 146 9.97 -10.12 -2.79
C HIS A 146 8.89 -9.93 -3.84
N GLU A 147 7.68 -9.66 -3.37
CA GLU A 147 6.52 -9.56 -4.25
C GLU A 147 6.66 -8.43 -5.26
N THR A 148 6.32 -8.74 -6.50
CA THR A 148 6.26 -7.78 -7.58
C THR A 148 4.87 -7.75 -8.18
N LEU A 149 4.52 -6.63 -8.80
CA LEU A 149 3.23 -6.44 -9.45
C LEU A 149 3.34 -6.88 -10.90
N ARG A 150 2.41 -7.75 -11.31
CA ARG A 150 2.34 -8.26 -12.69
C ARG A 150 1.05 -7.81 -13.35
N LEU A 151 1.18 -7.29 -14.56
CA LEU A 151 0.05 -6.96 -15.42
C LEU A 151 -0.25 -8.15 -16.36
N GLU A 152 -1.51 -8.52 -16.46
CA GLU A 152 -1.95 -9.56 -17.40
C GLU A 152 -3.14 -9.06 -18.21
N PRO A 153 -3.04 -9.04 -19.55
CA PRO A 153 -1.83 -9.27 -20.36
C PRO A 153 -0.76 -8.22 -20.08
N VAL A 154 0.49 -8.55 -20.40
CA VAL A 154 1.62 -7.65 -20.11
C VAL A 154 1.62 -6.51 -21.12
N VAL A 155 1.19 -5.35 -20.69
CA VAL A 155 1.24 -4.10 -21.44
C VAL A 155 1.77 -3.03 -20.50
N PHE A 156 2.85 -2.37 -20.88
CA PHE A 156 3.43 -1.31 -20.07
C PHE A 156 3.20 0.05 -20.75
N ASP A 157 2.43 0.90 -20.08
CA ASP A 157 2.31 2.32 -20.42
C ASP A 157 3.07 3.11 -19.36
N SER A 158 4.13 3.74 -19.77
CA SER A 158 4.95 4.56 -18.89
C SER A 158 4.32 5.93 -18.66
#